data_6fc3e4c02f7a02aa85e8708aafdab02f
#
_entry.id   6fc3e4c02f7a02aa85e8708aafdab02f
#
_cell.length_a   1.000
_cell.length_b   1.000
_cell.length_c   1.000
_cell.angle_alpha   90.00
_cell.angle_beta   90.00
_cell.angle_gamma   90.00
#
_symmetry.space_group_name_H-M   'P 1'
#
loop_
_entity.id
_entity.type
_entity.pdbx_description
1 polymer ?
#
loop_
_entity_poly.entity_id
_entity_poly.type
_entity_poly.pdbx_seq_one_letter_code
_entity_poly.pdbx_strand_id
1 'polypeptide(L)'
;MLTTFSGVGKTTRINRIFGNDGKAVMVAVNHGLGLGPVEGIENMERTLGQIMEGGPDSLTIHKGIAMHYTDLFAGRTALVLKCTNATRYRSPEETAIATVEEAVTLGADAIAVGLTLCSKEEDREIERAAAFIKAAGQYGIPTVTHSYPSGCLLDDSERYGIKNVGYACLL
;
A
#
# COMPACT_ATOMS: atom_id res chain seq x y z
N MET A 1 -23.97 5.95 -18.75
CA MET A 1 -23.28 4.75 -18.28
C MET A 1 -23.84 4.42 -16.91
N LEU A 2 -24.44 3.25 -16.66
CA LEU A 2 -24.96 2.90 -15.34
C LEU A 2 -23.79 2.68 -14.38
N THR A 3 -23.73 3.45 -13.31
CA THR A 3 -22.70 3.31 -12.27
C THR A 3 -23.01 2.04 -11.47
N THR A 4 -22.05 1.11 -11.39
CA THR A 4 -22.17 -0.11 -10.58
C THR A 4 -22.01 0.21 -9.10
N PHE A 5 -22.53 -0.67 -8.20
CA PHE A 5 -22.30 -0.51 -6.75
C PHE A 5 -20.80 -0.41 -6.39
N SER A 6 -19.97 -1.24 -7.02
CA SER A 6 -18.52 -1.17 -6.84
C SER A 6 -17.91 0.13 -7.37
N GLY A 7 -18.45 0.69 -8.45
CA GLY A 7 -18.03 1.99 -8.99
C GLY A 7 -18.31 3.15 -8.03
N VAL A 8 -19.48 3.18 -7.39
CA VAL A 8 -19.81 4.16 -6.34
C VAL A 8 -18.85 4.02 -5.17
N GLY A 9 -18.65 2.81 -4.67
CA GLY A 9 -17.73 2.55 -3.55
C GLY A 9 -16.31 3.02 -3.84
N LYS A 10 -15.81 2.74 -5.05
CA LYS A 10 -14.47 3.16 -5.47
C LYS A 10 -14.34 4.69 -5.51
N THR A 11 -15.30 5.37 -6.13
CA THR A 11 -15.30 6.84 -6.23
C THR A 11 -15.35 7.49 -4.85
N THR A 12 -16.23 7.01 -3.96
CA THR A 12 -16.37 7.53 -2.60
C THR A 12 -15.05 7.40 -1.82
N ARG A 13 -14.37 6.26 -1.92
CA ARG A 13 -13.09 6.02 -1.24
C ARG A 13 -11.96 6.88 -1.81
N ILE A 14 -11.88 6.98 -3.14
CA ILE A 14 -10.88 7.85 -3.79
C ILE A 14 -11.04 9.30 -3.32
N ASN A 15 -12.27 9.80 -3.22
CA ASN A 15 -12.54 11.17 -2.76
C ASN A 15 -12.22 11.41 -1.27
N ARG A 16 -12.02 10.35 -0.47
CA ARG A 16 -11.51 10.48 0.91
C ARG A 16 -9.99 10.56 0.96
N ILE A 17 -9.31 9.99 -0.04
CA ILE A 17 -7.84 9.97 -0.14
C ILE A 17 -7.34 11.27 -0.77
N PHE A 18 -8.04 11.76 -1.78
CA PHE A 18 -7.64 12.98 -2.50
C PHE A 18 -8.47 14.18 -2.04
N GLY A 19 -7.79 15.31 -1.82
CA GLY A 19 -8.44 16.58 -1.53
C GLY A 19 -9.21 17.13 -2.75
N ASN A 20 -9.90 18.23 -2.54
CA ASN A 20 -10.68 18.91 -3.60
C ASN A 20 -9.82 19.40 -4.78
N ASP A 21 -8.52 19.57 -4.58
CA ASP A 21 -7.53 19.95 -5.58
C ASP A 21 -6.92 18.75 -6.33
N GLY A 22 -7.39 17.53 -6.04
CA GLY A 22 -6.93 16.29 -6.63
C GLY A 22 -5.53 15.84 -6.16
N LYS A 23 -5.02 16.40 -5.06
CA LYS A 23 -3.74 16.05 -4.46
C LYS A 23 -3.92 15.28 -3.17
N ALA A 24 -2.90 14.53 -2.76
CA ALA A 24 -2.88 13.81 -1.49
C ALA A 24 -1.47 13.73 -0.91
N VAL A 25 -1.36 13.93 0.39
CA VAL A 25 -0.18 13.57 1.17
C VAL A 25 -0.42 12.21 1.79
N MET A 26 0.25 11.19 1.23
CA MET A 26 0.14 9.80 1.68
C MET A 26 1.37 9.42 2.49
N VAL A 27 1.19 9.06 3.75
CA VAL A 27 2.29 8.66 4.64
C VAL A 27 2.27 7.15 4.84
N ALA A 28 3.42 6.50 4.68
CA ALA A 28 3.57 5.05 4.87
C ALA A 28 4.49 4.73 6.05
N VAL A 29 4.02 3.86 6.96
CA VAL A 29 4.76 3.31 8.11
C VAL A 29 4.66 1.78 8.17
N ASN A 30 4.88 1.15 7.03
CA ASN A 30 4.85 -0.31 6.87
C ASN A 30 6.25 -0.96 6.77
N HIS A 31 7.31 -0.22 7.09
CA HIS A 31 8.70 -0.64 6.84
C HIS A 31 9.19 -1.78 7.75
N GLY A 32 8.64 -1.88 8.97
CA GLY A 32 9.17 -2.77 10.00
C GLY A 32 9.24 -4.25 9.62
N LEU A 33 8.32 -4.76 8.81
CA LEU A 33 8.36 -6.17 8.39
C LEU A 33 9.50 -6.46 7.41
N GLY A 34 9.79 -5.53 6.50
CA GLY A 34 10.84 -5.68 5.50
C GLY A 34 12.24 -5.32 6.02
N LEU A 35 12.33 -4.28 6.83
CA LEU A 35 13.61 -3.74 7.30
C LEU A 35 13.97 -4.17 8.72
N GLY A 36 13.00 -4.66 9.51
CA GLY A 36 13.15 -4.90 10.95
C GLY A 36 12.97 -3.60 11.74
N PRO A 37 13.52 -3.52 12.98
CA PRO A 37 13.51 -2.30 13.75
C PRO A 37 14.20 -1.17 13.00
N VAL A 38 13.49 -0.07 12.79
CA VAL A 38 13.98 1.12 12.09
C VAL A 38 13.90 2.30 13.03
N GLU A 39 14.99 3.04 13.16
CA GLU A 39 15.05 4.23 13.99
C GLU A 39 13.93 5.21 13.59
N GLY A 40 13.23 5.74 14.60
CA GLY A 40 12.11 6.66 14.44
C GLY A 40 10.73 6.01 14.30
N ILE A 41 10.65 4.69 14.09
CA ILE A 41 9.37 3.96 14.07
C ILE A 41 9.29 2.80 15.07
N GLU A 42 10.22 2.71 16.03
CA GLU A 42 10.20 1.68 17.08
C GLU A 42 9.04 1.89 18.05
N ASN A 43 8.68 3.13 18.32
CA ASN A 43 7.51 3.50 19.11
C ASN A 43 6.40 3.96 18.16
N MET A 44 5.55 3.02 17.74
CA MET A 44 4.51 3.27 16.75
C MET A 44 3.45 4.26 17.24
N GLU A 45 3.10 4.25 18.52
CA GLU A 45 2.16 5.21 19.10
C GLU A 45 2.64 6.65 18.95
N ARG A 46 3.90 6.90 19.35
CA ARG A 46 4.54 8.21 19.20
C ARG A 46 4.64 8.62 17.72
N THR A 47 5.06 7.68 16.88
CA THR A 47 5.24 7.92 15.44
C THR A 47 3.92 8.31 14.79
N LEU A 48 2.84 7.55 15.05
CA LEU A 48 1.52 7.87 14.52
C LEU A 48 0.98 9.19 15.07
N GLY A 49 1.18 9.47 16.35
CA GLY A 49 0.82 10.77 16.94
C GLY A 49 1.44 11.95 16.20
N GLN A 50 2.76 11.89 15.95
CA GLN A 50 3.46 12.93 15.20
C GLN A 50 3.01 13.05 13.74
N ILE A 51 2.76 11.92 13.07
CA ILE A 51 2.22 11.90 11.70
C ILE A 51 0.85 12.57 11.67
N MET A 52 -0.03 12.26 12.62
CA MET A 52 -1.38 12.79 12.68
C MET A 52 -1.42 14.30 13.01
N GLU A 53 -0.41 14.84 13.69
CA GLU A 53 -0.23 16.28 13.84
C GLU A 53 0.04 16.99 12.49
N GLY A 54 0.71 16.30 11.57
CA GLY A 54 0.95 16.78 10.20
C GLY A 54 -0.28 16.77 9.29
N GLY A 55 -1.36 16.10 9.68
CA GLY A 55 -2.62 16.04 8.94
C GLY A 55 -2.51 15.38 7.57
N PRO A 56 -1.99 14.14 7.44
CA PRO A 56 -1.92 13.45 6.15
C PRO A 56 -3.31 13.11 5.64
N ASP A 57 -3.48 13.09 4.32
CA ASP A 57 -4.73 12.67 3.68
C ASP A 57 -4.93 11.16 3.80
N SER A 58 -3.86 10.38 3.79
CA SER A 58 -3.93 8.94 4.02
C SER A 58 -2.72 8.36 4.75
N LEU A 59 -2.97 7.24 5.43
CA LEU A 59 -1.98 6.49 6.20
C LEU A 59 -1.90 5.06 5.68
N THR A 60 -0.72 4.64 5.20
CA THR A 60 -0.47 3.26 4.76
C THR A 60 0.21 2.48 5.86
N ILE A 61 -0.51 1.50 6.43
CA ILE A 61 -0.08 0.68 7.56
C ILE A 61 -0.49 -0.78 7.40
N HIS A 62 0.13 -1.67 8.18
CA HIS A 62 -0.26 -3.07 8.29
C HIS A 62 -1.48 -3.26 9.19
N LYS A 63 -2.21 -4.38 9.02
CA LYS A 63 -3.43 -4.68 9.79
C LYS A 63 -3.22 -4.67 11.29
N GLY A 64 -2.10 -5.19 11.79
CA GLY A 64 -1.80 -5.18 13.23
C GLY A 64 -1.68 -3.76 13.80
N ILE A 65 -1.06 -2.84 13.05
CA ILE A 65 -0.98 -1.43 13.43
C ILE A 65 -2.36 -0.79 13.38
N ALA A 66 -3.13 -1.03 12.31
CA ALA A 66 -4.48 -0.49 12.16
C ALA A 66 -5.39 -0.91 13.31
N MET A 67 -5.35 -2.18 13.70
CA MET A 67 -6.18 -2.72 14.80
C MET A 67 -5.78 -2.16 16.17
N HIS A 68 -4.47 -1.98 16.41
CA HIS A 68 -3.97 -1.58 17.73
C HIS A 68 -4.07 -0.07 17.98
N TYR A 69 -3.95 0.74 16.95
CA TYR A 69 -3.88 2.20 17.05
C TYR A 69 -5.03 2.93 16.36
N THR A 70 -6.15 2.26 16.19
CA THR A 70 -7.35 2.80 15.52
C THR A 70 -7.74 4.20 16.04
N ASP A 71 -7.73 4.41 17.35
CA ASP A 71 -8.14 5.66 17.99
C ASP A 71 -7.28 6.88 17.59
N LEU A 72 -6.06 6.66 17.10
CA LEU A 72 -5.18 7.74 16.68
C LEU A 72 -5.56 8.32 15.31
N PHE A 73 -6.11 7.52 14.40
CA PHE A 73 -6.31 7.93 13.00
C PHE A 73 -7.75 7.82 12.50
N ALA A 74 -8.61 6.99 13.10
CA ALA A 74 -9.97 6.77 12.62
C ALA A 74 -10.77 8.08 12.56
N GLY A 75 -11.42 8.33 11.43
CA GLY A 75 -12.20 9.55 11.19
C GLY A 75 -11.36 10.81 10.94
N ARG A 76 -10.03 10.72 10.93
CA ARG A 76 -9.10 11.84 10.73
C ARG A 76 -8.32 11.76 9.42
N THR A 77 -8.04 10.55 8.95
CA THR A 77 -7.29 10.29 7.71
C THR A 77 -7.80 9.03 7.06
N ALA A 78 -7.64 8.89 5.74
CA ALA A 78 -8.01 7.69 5.02
C ALA A 78 -7.04 6.53 5.35
N LEU A 79 -7.59 5.33 5.56
CA LEU A 79 -6.78 4.13 5.79
C LEU A 79 -6.45 3.45 4.46
N VAL A 80 -5.17 3.31 4.16
CA VAL A 80 -4.65 2.45 3.10
C VAL A 80 -4.04 1.21 3.75
N LEU A 81 -4.72 0.06 3.65
CA LEU A 81 -4.20 -1.16 4.26
C LEU A 81 -3.14 -1.81 3.37
N LYS A 82 -1.91 -1.94 3.86
CA LYS A 82 -0.86 -2.69 3.16
C LYS A 82 -1.14 -4.19 3.25
N CYS A 83 -1.52 -4.80 2.12
CA CYS A 83 -1.92 -6.20 2.04
C CYS A 83 -0.77 -7.15 1.68
N THR A 84 0.32 -6.63 1.13
CA THR A 84 1.54 -7.40 0.87
C THR A 84 2.75 -6.68 1.43
N ASN A 85 3.82 -7.38 1.74
CA ASN A 85 5.10 -6.77 2.10
C ASN A 85 6.24 -7.77 1.89
N ALA A 86 7.44 -7.26 1.59
CA ALA A 86 8.64 -8.05 1.69
C ALA A 86 8.94 -8.37 3.17
N THR A 87 9.57 -9.50 3.44
CA THR A 87 10.10 -9.80 4.76
C THR A 87 11.60 -9.56 4.78
N ARG A 88 12.16 -9.31 5.97
CA ARG A 88 13.59 -9.03 6.12
C ARG A 88 14.51 -10.05 5.45
N TYR A 89 14.11 -11.32 5.44
CA TYR A 89 14.94 -12.43 4.94
C TYR A 89 14.60 -12.86 3.52
N ARG A 90 13.53 -12.31 2.95
CA ARG A 90 13.09 -12.62 1.58
C ARG A 90 12.81 -11.35 0.77
N SER A 91 13.43 -10.25 1.16
CA SER A 91 13.41 -9.03 0.38
C SER A 91 14.24 -9.24 -0.91
N PRO A 92 13.79 -8.71 -2.05
CA PRO A 92 12.68 -7.75 -2.18
C PRO A 92 11.32 -8.37 -2.51
N GLU A 93 11.20 -9.70 -2.68
CA GLU A 93 9.95 -10.34 -3.05
C GLU A 93 8.87 -10.14 -1.98
N GLU A 94 7.66 -9.84 -2.44
CA GLU A 94 6.54 -9.56 -1.56
C GLU A 94 5.76 -10.84 -1.20
N THR A 95 5.13 -10.85 -0.04
CA THR A 95 4.20 -11.90 0.37
C THR A 95 2.89 -11.29 0.84
N ALA A 96 1.77 -12.02 0.69
CA ALA A 96 0.48 -11.59 1.21
C ALA A 96 0.48 -11.66 2.75
N ILE A 97 0.06 -10.57 3.39
CA ILE A 97 -0.02 -10.42 4.86
C ILE A 97 -1.42 -10.02 5.34
N ALA A 98 -2.29 -9.65 4.42
CA ALA A 98 -3.71 -9.41 4.66
C ALA A 98 -4.50 -9.73 3.40
N THR A 99 -5.81 -9.92 3.53
CA THR A 99 -6.74 -10.09 2.42
C THR A 99 -7.53 -8.81 2.14
N VAL A 100 -8.21 -8.76 1.00
CA VAL A 100 -9.11 -7.65 0.66
C VAL A 100 -10.32 -7.61 1.62
N GLU A 101 -10.82 -8.78 2.02
CA GLU A 101 -11.93 -8.90 2.97
C GLU A 101 -11.55 -8.35 4.34
N GLU A 102 -10.34 -8.63 4.83
CA GLU A 102 -9.81 -8.03 6.05
C GLU A 102 -9.73 -6.50 5.93
N ALA A 103 -9.26 -5.99 4.79
CA ALA A 103 -9.19 -4.55 4.54
C ALA A 103 -10.58 -3.89 4.57
N VAL A 104 -11.57 -4.51 3.91
CA VAL A 104 -12.95 -4.02 3.91
C VAL A 104 -13.53 -4.04 5.34
N THR A 105 -13.30 -5.11 6.09
CA THR A 105 -13.78 -5.25 7.48
C THR A 105 -13.15 -4.21 8.41
N LEU A 106 -11.89 -3.84 8.17
CA LEU A 106 -11.18 -2.78 8.90
C LEU A 106 -11.60 -1.36 8.46
N GLY A 107 -12.49 -1.24 7.48
CA GLY A 107 -12.94 0.07 6.98
C GLY A 107 -11.91 0.79 6.12
N ALA A 108 -10.98 0.07 5.49
CA ALA A 108 -9.97 0.68 4.64
C ALA A 108 -10.56 1.40 3.42
N ASP A 109 -10.01 2.57 3.11
CA ASP A 109 -10.37 3.36 1.93
C ASP A 109 -9.60 2.91 0.68
N ALA A 110 -8.45 2.24 0.85
CA ALA A 110 -7.72 1.58 -0.22
C ALA A 110 -6.94 0.38 0.33
N ILE A 111 -6.51 -0.50 -0.56
CA ILE A 111 -5.44 -1.46 -0.27
C ILE A 111 -4.15 -1.01 -0.93
N ALA A 112 -3.00 -1.36 -0.35
CA ALA A 112 -1.71 -1.23 -0.99
C ALA A 112 -1.08 -2.61 -1.21
N VAL A 113 -0.60 -2.85 -2.43
CA VAL A 113 0.12 -4.07 -2.82
C VAL A 113 1.49 -3.73 -3.37
N GLY A 114 2.50 -4.49 -3.02
CA GLY A 114 3.81 -4.35 -3.61
C GLY A 114 3.96 -5.21 -4.86
N LEU A 115 4.80 -4.78 -5.74
CA LEU A 115 5.14 -5.45 -6.99
C LEU A 115 6.64 -5.28 -7.23
N THR A 116 7.40 -6.34 -6.99
CA THR A 116 8.84 -6.37 -7.21
C THR A 116 9.12 -6.87 -8.61
N LEU A 117 9.59 -5.98 -9.47
CA LEU A 117 9.95 -6.28 -10.86
C LEU A 117 11.45 -6.52 -11.02
N CYS A 118 11.82 -7.08 -12.16
CA CYS A 118 13.20 -7.44 -12.48
C CYS A 118 13.77 -8.51 -11.49
N SER A 119 12.91 -9.39 -11.00
CA SER A 119 13.28 -10.51 -10.15
C SER A 119 13.04 -11.84 -10.86
N LYS A 120 13.56 -12.93 -10.32
CA LYS A 120 13.30 -14.30 -10.84
C LYS A 120 11.85 -14.75 -10.62
N GLU A 121 11.15 -14.11 -9.71
CA GLU A 121 9.76 -14.42 -9.32
C GLU A 121 8.78 -13.36 -9.87
N GLU A 122 9.21 -12.56 -10.86
CA GLU A 122 8.42 -11.44 -11.41
C GLU A 122 7.02 -11.86 -11.87
N ASP A 123 6.91 -13.00 -12.52
CA ASP A 123 5.65 -13.58 -12.97
C ASP A 123 4.67 -13.79 -11.81
N ARG A 124 5.15 -14.35 -10.70
CA ARG A 124 4.35 -14.56 -9.48
C ARG A 124 3.99 -13.26 -8.78
N GLU A 125 4.88 -12.28 -8.82
CA GLU A 125 4.62 -10.94 -8.31
C GLU A 125 3.45 -10.28 -9.05
N ILE A 126 3.47 -10.36 -10.39
CA ILE A 126 2.41 -9.83 -11.27
C ILE A 126 1.09 -10.58 -11.04
N GLU A 127 1.11 -11.92 -11.01
CA GLU A 127 -0.09 -12.73 -10.75
C GLU A 127 -0.73 -12.38 -9.40
N ARG A 128 0.09 -12.23 -8.34
CA ARG A 128 -0.39 -11.86 -7.02
C ARG A 128 -1.03 -10.46 -7.02
N ALA A 129 -0.36 -9.48 -7.60
CA ALA A 129 -0.89 -8.12 -7.70
C ALA A 129 -2.22 -8.09 -8.48
N ALA A 130 -2.30 -8.79 -9.62
CA ALA A 130 -3.51 -8.91 -10.42
C ALA A 130 -4.67 -9.56 -9.63
N ALA A 131 -4.39 -10.59 -8.82
CA ALA A 131 -5.39 -11.23 -7.97
C ALA A 131 -5.95 -10.25 -6.91
N PHE A 132 -5.10 -9.46 -6.26
CA PHE A 132 -5.53 -8.42 -5.32
C PHE A 132 -6.36 -7.33 -6.00
N ILE A 133 -5.94 -6.83 -7.16
CA ILE A 133 -6.67 -5.80 -7.93
C ILE A 133 -8.05 -6.32 -8.32
N LYS A 134 -8.14 -7.57 -8.79
CA LYS A 134 -9.42 -8.20 -9.13
C LYS A 134 -10.33 -8.31 -7.91
N ALA A 135 -9.82 -8.81 -6.79
CA ALA A 135 -10.60 -8.94 -5.56
C ALA A 135 -11.06 -7.56 -5.03
N ALA A 136 -10.16 -6.57 -4.99
CA ALA A 136 -10.46 -5.20 -4.59
C ALA A 136 -11.58 -4.58 -5.44
N GLY A 137 -11.57 -4.85 -6.75
CA GLY A 137 -12.59 -4.39 -7.68
C GLY A 137 -14.00 -4.88 -7.33
N GLN A 138 -14.12 -6.09 -6.78
CA GLN A 138 -15.43 -6.66 -6.38
C GLN A 138 -16.06 -5.89 -5.21
N TYR A 139 -15.23 -5.35 -4.31
CA TYR A 139 -15.66 -4.56 -3.15
C TYR A 139 -15.68 -3.05 -3.40
N GLY A 140 -15.33 -2.62 -4.61
CA GLY A 140 -15.21 -1.18 -4.91
C GLY A 140 -14.16 -0.48 -4.03
N ILE A 141 -13.07 -1.16 -3.70
CA ILE A 141 -11.94 -0.60 -2.98
C ILE A 141 -10.80 -0.33 -3.96
N PRO A 142 -10.24 0.89 -4.02
CA PRO A 142 -9.11 1.19 -4.90
C PRO A 142 -7.83 0.49 -4.44
N THR A 143 -6.93 0.23 -5.38
CA THR A 143 -5.62 -0.35 -5.12
C THR A 143 -4.53 0.66 -5.40
N VAL A 144 -3.59 0.81 -4.47
CA VAL A 144 -2.33 1.53 -4.64
C VAL A 144 -1.24 0.49 -4.89
N THR A 145 -0.61 0.53 -6.06
CA THR A 145 0.49 -0.38 -6.37
C THR A 145 1.82 0.28 -6.06
N HIS A 146 2.61 -0.37 -5.19
CA HIS A 146 3.99 0.00 -4.92
C HIS A 146 4.88 -0.81 -5.85
N SER A 147 5.11 -0.31 -7.06
CA SER A 147 5.87 -1.00 -8.10
C SER A 147 7.34 -0.58 -8.07
N TYR A 148 8.24 -1.54 -7.85
CA TYR A 148 9.66 -1.28 -7.69
C TYR A 148 10.51 -2.15 -8.63
N PRO A 149 11.40 -1.57 -9.46
CA PRO A 149 12.41 -2.32 -10.21
C PRO A 149 13.60 -2.68 -9.31
N SER A 150 13.35 -3.48 -8.28
CA SER A 150 14.32 -3.78 -7.22
C SER A 150 14.74 -5.25 -7.14
N GLY A 151 14.31 -6.05 -8.12
CA GLY A 151 14.64 -7.48 -8.18
C GLY A 151 16.12 -7.77 -8.44
N CYS A 152 16.51 -9.01 -8.17
CA CYS A 152 17.91 -9.48 -8.22
C CYS A 152 18.51 -9.59 -9.63
N LEU A 153 17.75 -9.29 -10.69
CA LEU A 153 18.22 -9.31 -12.07
C LEU A 153 18.83 -7.98 -12.50
N LEU A 154 18.78 -6.95 -11.65
CA LEU A 154 19.38 -5.64 -11.89
C LEU A 154 20.55 -5.39 -10.94
N ASP A 155 21.58 -4.76 -11.45
CA ASP A 155 22.61 -4.16 -10.63
C ASP A 155 22.07 -2.92 -9.89
N ASP A 156 22.62 -2.62 -8.71
CA ASP A 156 22.17 -1.50 -7.89
C ASP A 156 22.18 -0.15 -8.64
N SER A 157 23.14 0.05 -9.54
CA SER A 157 23.24 1.24 -10.39
C SER A 157 22.13 1.38 -11.43
N GLU A 158 21.44 0.29 -11.77
CA GLU A 158 20.41 0.25 -12.80
C GLU A 158 19.00 0.38 -12.24
N ARG A 159 18.80 0.09 -10.94
CA ARG A 159 17.45 0.02 -10.29
C ARG A 159 16.63 1.28 -10.52
N TYR A 160 17.23 2.44 -10.45
CA TYR A 160 16.53 3.72 -10.61
C TYR A 160 16.78 4.36 -11.99
N GLY A 161 17.32 3.59 -12.94
CA GLY A 161 17.43 4.03 -14.31
C GLY A 161 16.07 4.25 -14.97
N ILE A 162 15.97 5.25 -15.85
CA ILE A 162 14.71 5.67 -16.46
C ILE A 162 13.95 4.52 -17.16
N LYS A 163 14.67 3.58 -17.76
CA LYS A 163 14.07 2.42 -18.45
C LYS A 163 13.37 1.48 -17.47
N ASN A 164 14.01 1.19 -16.34
CA ASN A 164 13.51 0.25 -15.34
C ASN A 164 12.39 0.88 -14.52
N VAL A 165 12.49 2.16 -14.17
CA VAL A 165 11.39 2.91 -13.56
C VAL A 165 10.21 3.01 -14.53
N GLY A 166 10.46 3.30 -15.81
CA GLY A 166 9.43 3.30 -16.84
C GLY A 166 8.73 1.96 -16.97
N TYR A 167 9.48 0.84 -16.95
CA TYR A 167 8.91 -0.50 -16.94
C TYR A 167 8.00 -0.72 -15.71
N ALA A 168 8.46 -0.34 -14.52
CA ALA A 168 7.69 -0.46 -13.30
C ALA A 168 6.38 0.37 -13.30
N CYS A 169 6.31 1.44 -14.09
CA CYS A 169 5.12 2.28 -14.25
C CYS A 169 4.11 1.75 -15.28
N LEU A 170 4.51 0.79 -16.13
CA LEU A 170 3.63 0.23 -17.16
C LEU A 170 2.69 -0.88 -16.62
N LEU A 171 3.01 -1.44 -15.47
CA LEU A 171 2.30 -2.53 -14.81
C LEU A 171 1.46 -2.02 -13.64
#